data_04d1a629a735af5417b341e311b1799e
#
_entry.id   04d1a629a735af5417b341e311b1799e
#
_cell.length_a   1.000
_cell.length_b   1.000
_cell.length_c   1.000
_cell.angle_alpha   90.00
_cell.angle_beta   90.00
_cell.angle_gamma   90.00
#
_symmetry.space_group_name_H-M   'P 1'
#
loop_
_entity.id
_entity.type
_entity.pdbx_description
1 polymer ?
#
loop_
_entity_poly.entity_id
_entity_poly.type
_entity_poly.pdbx_seq_one_letter_code
_entity_poly.pdbx_strand_id
1 'polypeptide(L)'
;VRFGLVPGWVPKRGDTLKGASTGNTTGEDEPAQGERNRVKVQSILMREKDLALALQTPYLRIEAPVPGEALVGLEVPTPAPTKVHLRSVMEASSFGLLAAKGGLPIALGQDTSGAPVMMDLASMPHMLIAGATGSGKSVCINSVVASLLLTKPPDQLRFLMVDPKRVELSPFNGIPHL
;
A
#
# COMPACT_ATOMS: atom_id res chain seq x y z
N VAL A 1 3.12 -3.64 -6.31
CA VAL A 1 1.82 -4.32 -6.49
C VAL A 1 1.58 -5.25 -5.31
N ARG A 2 0.36 -5.28 -4.78
CA ARG A 2 -0.03 -6.15 -3.67
C ARG A 2 -1.03 -7.20 -4.16
N PHE A 3 -0.76 -8.46 -3.86
CA PHE A 3 -1.65 -9.59 -4.15
C PHE A 3 -2.15 -10.19 -2.84
N GLY A 4 -3.44 -10.53 -2.78
CA GLY A 4 -4.02 -11.27 -1.66
C GLY A 4 -4.05 -12.77 -1.98
N LEU A 5 -3.44 -13.58 -1.13
CA LEU A 5 -3.43 -15.03 -1.25
C LEU A 5 -4.36 -15.64 -0.21
N VAL A 6 -5.42 -16.31 -0.65
CA VAL A 6 -6.29 -17.09 0.23
C VAL A 6 -5.72 -18.50 0.34
N PRO A 7 -5.33 -18.97 1.54
CA PRO A 7 -4.84 -20.34 1.71
C PRO A 7 -5.88 -21.37 1.28
N GLY A 8 -5.55 -22.12 0.24
CA GLY A 8 -6.41 -23.17 -0.29
C GLY A 8 -6.37 -24.45 0.54
N TRP A 9 -6.99 -25.52 0.00
CA TRP A 9 -7.07 -26.84 0.61
C TRP A 9 -6.20 -27.82 -0.16
N VAL A 10 -5.47 -28.68 0.53
CA VAL A 10 -4.69 -29.78 -0.06
C VAL A 10 -5.24 -31.11 0.42
N PRO A 11 -5.22 -32.19 -0.41
CA PRO A 11 -5.57 -33.54 0.02
C PRO A 11 -4.69 -33.97 1.20
N LYS A 12 -5.26 -34.73 2.15
CA LYS A 12 -4.47 -35.28 3.24
C LYS A 12 -3.49 -36.32 2.65
N ARG A 13 -2.23 -36.26 3.06
CA ARG A 13 -1.17 -37.15 2.60
C ARG A 13 -1.53 -38.59 3.05
N GLY A 14 -2.08 -39.38 2.15
CA GLY A 14 -2.59 -40.73 2.41
C GLY A 14 -3.63 -41.21 1.40
N ASP A 15 -4.32 -40.29 0.72
CA ASP A 15 -5.32 -40.57 -0.29
C ASP A 15 -4.77 -40.66 -1.72
N THR A 16 -3.51 -41.00 -1.87
CA THR A 16 -2.92 -41.26 -3.19
C THR A 16 -3.30 -42.65 -3.67
N LEU A 17 -4.18 -42.70 -4.68
CA LEU A 17 -4.28 -43.76 -5.66
C LEU A 17 -4.79 -45.15 -5.14
N LYS A 18 -6.07 -45.24 -4.86
CA LYS A 18 -6.82 -46.45 -5.16
C LYS A 18 -7.86 -46.12 -6.22
N GLY A 19 -7.65 -46.67 -7.42
CA GLY A 19 -8.71 -46.81 -8.41
C GLY A 19 -8.58 -45.97 -9.68
N ALA A 20 -7.58 -46.24 -10.52
CA ALA A 20 -7.77 -46.15 -11.95
C ALA A 20 -8.43 -47.46 -12.40
N SER A 21 -9.73 -47.54 -12.32
CA SER A 21 -10.54 -48.59 -12.94
C SER A 21 -11.38 -47.91 -14.01
N THR A 22 -11.07 -48.23 -15.25
CA THR A 22 -11.89 -48.02 -16.45
C THR A 22 -13.32 -48.46 -16.23
N GLY A 23 -14.25 -47.54 -16.24
CA GLY A 23 -15.68 -47.81 -16.18
C GLY A 23 -16.46 -46.58 -16.61
N ASN A 24 -17.00 -46.66 -17.82
CA ASN A 24 -17.94 -45.74 -18.44
C ASN A 24 -19.22 -45.67 -17.58
N THR A 25 -19.52 -44.50 -16.99
CA THR A 25 -20.90 -44.15 -16.59
C THR A 25 -21.06 -42.64 -16.50
N THR A 26 -22.00 -42.15 -17.27
CA THR A 26 -22.64 -40.85 -17.23
C THR A 26 -23.37 -40.69 -15.87
N GLY A 27 -22.92 -39.74 -15.08
CA GLY A 27 -23.58 -39.34 -13.82
C GLY A 27 -22.79 -38.22 -13.18
N GLU A 28 -23.43 -37.08 -12.96
CA GLU A 28 -22.91 -35.95 -12.23
C GLU A 28 -22.69 -36.35 -10.76
N ASP A 29 -21.53 -36.89 -10.44
CA ASP A 29 -21.11 -37.13 -9.06
C ASP A 29 -20.19 -36.03 -8.59
N GLU A 30 -20.66 -35.24 -7.63
CA GLU A 30 -19.81 -34.38 -6.82
C GLU A 30 -18.66 -35.22 -6.24
N PRO A 31 -17.39 -34.75 -6.29
CA PRO A 31 -16.27 -35.51 -5.74
C PRO A 31 -16.45 -35.65 -4.23
N ALA A 32 -16.46 -36.89 -3.76
CA ALA A 32 -16.51 -37.26 -2.34
C ALA A 32 -15.55 -36.34 -1.52
N GLN A 33 -16.08 -35.76 -0.44
CA GLN A 33 -15.35 -34.91 0.49
C GLN A 33 -14.30 -35.75 1.25
N GLY A 34 -13.17 -36.06 0.58
CA GLY A 34 -11.96 -36.53 1.27
C GLY A 34 -11.48 -35.45 2.25
N GLU A 35 -11.01 -35.84 3.42
CA GLU A 35 -10.46 -34.93 4.41
C GLU A 35 -9.38 -34.05 3.78
N ARG A 36 -9.66 -32.76 3.66
CA ARG A 36 -8.78 -31.76 3.09
C ARG A 36 -8.12 -30.95 4.22
N ASN A 37 -6.81 -30.80 4.17
CA ASN A 37 -6.09 -29.93 5.09
C ASN A 37 -5.92 -28.55 4.48
N ARG A 38 -6.22 -27.50 5.26
CA ARG A 38 -5.93 -26.13 4.84
C ARG A 38 -4.42 -25.92 4.77
N VAL A 39 -3.93 -25.28 3.71
CA VAL A 39 -2.53 -24.88 3.59
C VAL A 39 -2.15 -23.98 4.77
N LYS A 40 -1.13 -24.36 5.53
CA LYS A 40 -0.65 -23.59 6.66
C LYS A 40 0.06 -22.32 6.15
N VAL A 41 -0.21 -21.19 6.77
CA VAL A 41 0.46 -19.91 6.47
C VAL A 41 1.99 -20.05 6.51
N GLN A 42 2.51 -20.83 7.47
CA GLN A 42 3.93 -21.11 7.59
C GLN A 42 4.54 -21.72 6.31
N SER A 43 3.79 -22.58 5.60
CA SER A 43 4.25 -23.17 4.34
C SER A 43 4.38 -22.16 3.22
N ILE A 44 3.61 -21.07 3.27
CA ILE A 44 3.71 -19.94 2.32
C ILE A 44 4.95 -19.10 2.66
N LEU A 45 5.14 -18.77 3.94
CA LEU A 45 6.28 -17.99 4.40
C LEU A 45 7.62 -18.66 4.10
N MET A 46 7.71 -19.98 4.26
CA MET A 46 8.94 -20.74 3.95
C MET A 46 9.34 -20.70 2.47
N ARG A 47 8.41 -20.35 1.57
CA ARG A 47 8.66 -20.27 0.12
C ARG A 47 8.93 -18.85 -0.38
N GLU A 48 9.21 -17.92 0.50
CA GLU A 48 9.51 -16.52 0.14
C GLU A 48 10.64 -16.43 -0.89
N LYS A 49 11.73 -17.17 -0.70
CA LYS A 49 12.88 -17.18 -1.62
C LYS A 49 12.54 -17.79 -2.98
N ASP A 50 11.75 -18.85 -3.00
CA ASP A 50 11.32 -19.50 -4.24
C ASP A 50 10.39 -18.57 -5.03
N LEU A 51 9.49 -17.86 -4.32
CA LEU A 51 8.61 -16.86 -4.91
C LEU A 51 9.39 -15.65 -5.44
N ALA A 52 10.38 -15.16 -4.69
CA ALA A 52 11.23 -14.05 -5.11
C ALA A 52 11.99 -14.39 -6.40
N LEU A 53 12.50 -15.64 -6.48
CA LEU A 53 13.19 -16.13 -7.69
C LEU A 53 12.22 -16.25 -8.87
N ALA A 54 11.03 -16.85 -8.67
CA ALA A 54 10.04 -17.03 -9.72
C ALA A 54 9.51 -15.68 -10.25
N LEU A 55 9.39 -14.68 -9.39
CA LEU A 55 8.94 -13.33 -9.73
C LEU A 55 10.09 -12.41 -10.18
N GLN A 56 11.32 -12.93 -10.24
CA GLN A 56 12.54 -12.19 -10.63
C GLN A 56 12.69 -10.87 -9.85
N THR A 57 12.37 -10.89 -8.56
CA THR A 57 12.45 -9.71 -7.69
C THR A 57 13.43 -9.94 -6.55
N PRO A 58 14.36 -8.98 -6.29
CA PRO A 58 15.29 -9.10 -5.17
C PRO A 58 14.64 -8.89 -3.80
N TYR A 59 13.47 -8.26 -3.78
CA TYR A 59 12.74 -7.93 -2.56
C TYR A 59 11.28 -8.35 -2.69
N LEU A 60 10.86 -9.20 -1.78
CA LEU A 60 9.48 -9.64 -1.63
C LEU A 60 9.09 -9.41 -0.17
N ARG A 61 7.92 -8.82 0.07
CA ARG A 61 7.38 -8.71 1.42
C ARG A 61 6.12 -9.55 1.52
N ILE A 62 6.09 -10.42 2.52
CA ILE A 62 4.91 -11.22 2.85
C ILE A 62 4.34 -10.72 4.18
N GLU A 63 3.09 -10.30 4.18
CA GLU A 63 2.36 -9.90 5.37
C GLU A 63 1.31 -10.96 5.69
N ALA A 64 1.44 -11.61 6.84
CA ALA A 64 0.58 -12.74 7.21
C ALA A 64 0.25 -12.73 8.71
N PRO A 65 -1.01 -12.54 9.09
CA PRO A 65 -2.17 -12.17 8.26
C PRO A 65 -2.17 -10.68 7.88
N VAL A 66 -2.93 -10.32 6.84
CA VAL A 66 -3.24 -8.91 6.56
C VAL A 66 -4.24 -8.44 7.62
N PRO A 67 -4.01 -7.31 8.31
CA PRO A 67 -4.92 -6.80 9.31
C PRO A 67 -6.34 -6.60 8.76
N GLY A 68 -7.32 -7.23 9.42
CA GLY A 68 -8.74 -7.15 9.02
C GLY A 68 -9.16 -8.09 7.89
N GLU A 69 -8.26 -8.89 7.31
CA GLU A 69 -8.56 -9.77 6.20
C GLU A 69 -8.06 -11.20 6.44
N ALA A 70 -8.81 -12.20 5.96
CA ALA A 70 -8.45 -13.63 6.09
C ALA A 70 -7.54 -14.10 4.95
N LEU A 71 -6.50 -13.32 4.63
CA LEU A 71 -5.56 -13.59 3.54
C LEU A 71 -4.11 -13.28 3.94
N VAL A 72 -3.19 -13.75 3.11
CA VAL A 72 -1.76 -13.44 3.15
C VAL A 72 -1.46 -12.43 2.04
N GLY A 73 -0.95 -11.27 2.41
CA GLY A 73 -0.54 -10.22 1.47
C GLY A 73 0.85 -10.49 0.90
N LEU A 74 0.98 -10.45 -0.43
CA LEU A 74 2.23 -10.54 -1.13
C LEU A 74 2.52 -9.21 -1.82
N GLU A 75 3.55 -8.49 -1.38
CA GLU A 75 3.95 -7.22 -1.96
C GLU A 75 5.16 -7.43 -2.87
N VAL A 76 4.96 -7.14 -4.15
CA VAL A 76 5.99 -7.28 -5.20
C VAL A 76 6.35 -5.89 -5.72
N PRO A 77 7.63 -5.49 -5.74
CA PRO A 77 8.06 -4.23 -6.33
C PRO A 77 7.62 -4.12 -7.79
N THR A 78 7.23 -2.93 -8.21
CA THR A 78 6.90 -2.67 -9.61
C THR A 78 8.17 -2.36 -10.39
N PRO A 79 8.48 -3.06 -11.48
CA PRO A 79 9.69 -2.82 -12.26
C PRO A 79 9.70 -1.45 -12.95
N ALA A 80 8.51 -0.89 -13.22
CA ALA A 80 8.33 0.43 -13.80
C ALA A 80 7.46 1.30 -12.88
N PRO A 81 8.04 2.03 -11.91
CA PRO A 81 7.29 2.86 -11.00
C PRO A 81 6.58 4.01 -11.75
N THR A 82 5.30 4.16 -11.51
CA THR A 82 4.49 5.25 -12.05
C THR A 82 4.67 6.50 -11.19
N LYS A 83 4.80 7.66 -11.82
CA LYS A 83 4.82 8.94 -11.10
C LYS A 83 3.43 9.26 -10.57
N VAL A 84 3.32 9.48 -9.27
CA VAL A 84 2.11 9.98 -8.63
C VAL A 84 2.18 11.50 -8.61
N HIS A 85 1.22 12.15 -9.26
CA HIS A 85 1.15 13.62 -9.28
C HIS A 85 0.30 14.12 -8.13
N LEU A 86 0.76 15.17 -7.45
CA LEU A 86 0.03 15.82 -6.36
C LEU A 86 -1.40 16.21 -6.79
N ARG A 87 -1.54 16.75 -8.00
CA ARG A 87 -2.82 17.14 -8.58
C ARG A 87 -3.84 16.02 -8.56
N SER A 88 -3.47 14.81 -8.99
CA SER A 88 -4.40 13.67 -9.05
C SER A 88 -4.93 13.26 -7.67
N VAL A 89 -4.13 13.45 -6.62
CA VAL A 89 -4.56 13.19 -5.24
C VAL A 89 -5.46 14.29 -4.73
N MET A 90 -5.16 15.55 -5.01
CA MET A 90 -5.94 16.71 -4.57
C MET A 90 -7.29 16.84 -5.31
N GLU A 91 -7.38 16.40 -6.56
CA GLU A 91 -8.64 16.39 -7.34
C GLU A 91 -9.56 15.22 -6.96
N ALA A 92 -9.11 14.27 -6.13
CA ALA A 92 -9.96 13.20 -5.63
C ALA A 92 -11.10 13.76 -4.75
N SER A 93 -12.30 13.22 -4.91
CA SER A 93 -13.48 13.64 -4.14
C SER A 93 -13.27 13.54 -2.62
N SER A 94 -12.52 12.52 -2.18
CA SER A 94 -12.16 12.33 -0.77
C SER A 94 -11.29 13.48 -0.22
N PHE A 95 -10.39 14.06 -1.03
CA PHE A 95 -9.61 15.23 -0.63
C PHE A 95 -10.51 16.45 -0.48
N GLY A 96 -11.44 16.68 -1.42
CA GLY A 96 -12.41 17.77 -1.32
C GLY A 96 -13.28 17.69 -0.05
N LEU A 97 -13.73 16.48 0.30
CA LEU A 97 -14.47 16.24 1.54
C LEU A 97 -13.62 16.51 2.80
N LEU A 98 -12.33 16.17 2.77
CA LEU A 98 -11.42 16.48 3.86
C LEU A 98 -11.18 17.99 3.99
N ALA A 99 -10.95 18.68 2.90
CA ALA A 99 -10.73 20.13 2.85
C ALA A 99 -11.95 20.93 3.35
N ALA A 100 -13.16 20.47 3.05
CA ALA A 100 -14.41 21.09 3.49
C ALA A 100 -14.61 21.06 5.01
N LYS A 101 -13.92 20.18 5.75
CA LYS A 101 -13.96 20.15 7.22
C LYS A 101 -13.23 21.32 7.89
N GLY A 102 -12.54 22.16 7.15
CA GLY A 102 -11.89 23.36 7.68
C GLY A 102 -10.52 23.16 8.32
N GLY A 103 -10.00 21.90 8.37
CA GLY A 103 -8.68 21.57 8.88
C GLY A 103 -7.52 21.95 7.95
N LEU A 104 -6.39 21.27 8.11
CA LEU A 104 -5.17 21.42 7.29
C LEU A 104 -4.97 20.17 6.42
N PRO A 105 -5.72 20.02 5.30
CA PRO A 105 -5.66 18.85 4.47
C PRO A 105 -4.32 18.76 3.72
N ILE A 106 -3.65 17.61 3.80
CA ILE A 106 -2.42 17.31 3.10
C ILE A 106 -2.59 16.06 2.23
N ALA A 107 -2.10 16.13 0.99
CA ALA A 107 -2.04 15.00 0.07
C ALA A 107 -0.67 14.34 0.17
N LEU A 108 -0.64 13.04 0.47
CA LEU A 108 0.60 12.28 0.65
C LEU A 108 0.98 11.46 -0.58
N GLY A 109 0.00 11.00 -1.36
CA GLY A 109 0.25 10.17 -2.53
C GLY A 109 -0.86 9.16 -2.79
N GLN A 110 -0.47 7.96 -3.20
CA GLN A 110 -1.36 6.82 -3.41
C GLN A 110 -0.84 5.62 -2.65
N ASP A 111 -1.74 4.78 -2.20
CA ASP A 111 -1.39 3.49 -1.62
C ASP A 111 -1.04 2.45 -2.70
N THR A 112 -0.77 1.21 -2.29
CA THR A 112 -0.42 0.10 -3.19
C THR A 112 -1.56 -0.35 -4.10
N SER A 113 -2.80 0.04 -3.79
CA SER A 113 -4.00 -0.19 -4.63
C SER A 113 -4.26 0.94 -5.63
N GLY A 114 -3.53 2.05 -5.50
CA GLY A 114 -3.73 3.27 -6.30
C GLY A 114 -4.76 4.23 -5.69
N ALA A 115 -5.28 3.94 -4.49
CA ALA A 115 -6.19 4.84 -3.81
C ALA A 115 -5.46 6.08 -3.27
N PRO A 116 -6.04 7.29 -3.35
CA PRO A 116 -5.42 8.51 -2.86
C PRO A 116 -5.29 8.50 -1.33
N VAL A 117 -4.10 8.82 -0.83
CA VAL A 117 -3.80 8.93 0.61
C VAL A 117 -3.67 10.40 1.00
N MET A 118 -4.47 10.80 1.96
CA MET A 118 -4.52 12.17 2.48
C MET A 118 -4.80 12.16 3.99
N MET A 119 -4.43 13.23 4.65
CA MET A 119 -4.59 13.37 6.09
C MET A 119 -4.90 14.83 6.46
N ASP A 120 -5.49 15.04 7.64
CA ASP A 120 -5.63 16.37 8.22
C ASP A 120 -4.48 16.60 9.22
N LEU A 121 -3.56 17.49 8.87
CA LEU A 121 -2.42 17.82 9.72
C LEU A 121 -2.86 18.47 11.04
N ALA A 122 -3.98 19.20 11.06
CA ALA A 122 -4.50 19.82 12.28
C ALA A 122 -4.98 18.80 13.32
N SER A 123 -5.33 17.60 12.89
CA SER A 123 -5.75 16.52 13.80
C SER A 123 -4.58 15.81 14.49
N MET A 124 -3.35 16.11 14.10
CA MET A 124 -2.15 15.48 14.65
C MET A 124 -1.42 16.45 15.58
N PRO A 125 -0.97 16.00 16.77
CA PRO A 125 -0.12 16.84 17.63
C PRO A 125 1.24 17.13 16.95
N HIS A 126 1.82 16.12 16.29
CA HIS A 126 3.09 16.19 15.57
C HIS A 126 3.09 15.19 14.42
N MET A 127 3.88 15.47 13.38
CA MET A 127 4.14 14.54 12.28
C MET A 127 5.65 14.42 12.07
N LEU A 128 6.16 13.19 12.05
CA LEU A 128 7.56 12.89 11.72
C LEU A 128 7.63 12.32 10.31
N ILE A 129 8.46 12.92 9.45
CA ILE A 129 8.78 12.41 8.12
C ILE A 129 10.23 11.96 8.12
N ALA A 130 10.47 10.67 8.00
CA ALA A 130 11.80 10.08 8.00
C ALA A 130 12.03 9.23 6.74
N GLY A 131 13.28 9.13 6.30
CA GLY A 131 13.66 8.32 5.15
C GLY A 131 15.15 8.43 4.83
N ALA A 132 15.69 7.41 4.18
CA ALA A 132 17.06 7.40 3.67
C ALA A 132 17.23 8.45 2.55
N THR A 133 18.47 8.75 2.20
CA THR A 133 18.76 9.62 1.07
C THR A 133 18.14 9.05 -0.22
N GLY A 134 17.42 9.89 -0.97
CA GLY A 134 16.73 9.46 -2.20
C GLY A 134 15.37 8.78 -1.98
N SER A 135 14.91 8.60 -0.74
CA SER A 135 13.58 7.99 -0.45
C SER A 135 12.38 8.87 -0.80
N GLY A 136 12.60 10.15 -1.15
CA GLY A 136 11.52 11.10 -1.45
C GLY A 136 11.08 11.96 -0.26
N LYS A 137 11.82 11.98 0.86
CA LYS A 137 11.50 12.81 2.04
C LYS A 137 11.22 14.28 1.67
N SER A 138 12.13 14.92 0.92
CA SER A 138 11.98 16.31 0.48
C SER A 138 10.78 16.50 -0.47
N VAL A 139 10.51 15.51 -1.32
CA VAL A 139 9.32 15.52 -2.19
C VAL A 139 8.04 15.46 -1.35
N CYS A 140 8.02 14.63 -0.31
CA CYS A 140 6.89 14.54 0.62
C CYS A 140 6.66 15.88 1.35
N ILE A 141 7.71 16.50 1.86
CA ILE A 141 7.64 17.84 2.51
C ILE A 141 7.08 18.88 1.54
N ASN A 142 7.59 18.90 0.31
CA ASN A 142 7.09 19.81 -0.74
C ASN A 142 5.61 19.55 -1.06
N SER A 143 5.17 18.30 -1.10
CA SER A 143 3.76 17.94 -1.32
C SER A 143 2.88 18.43 -0.17
N VAL A 144 3.34 18.30 1.08
CA VAL A 144 2.63 18.81 2.26
C VAL A 144 2.48 20.32 2.19
N VAL A 145 3.57 21.05 1.96
CA VAL A 145 3.55 22.52 1.87
C VAL A 145 2.68 22.97 0.69
N ALA A 146 2.83 22.36 -0.48
CA ALA A 146 2.04 22.70 -1.66
C ALA A 146 0.55 22.41 -1.46
N SER A 147 0.17 21.31 -0.81
CA SER A 147 -1.23 21.02 -0.48
C SER A 147 -1.86 22.14 0.36
N LEU A 148 -1.13 22.62 1.35
CA LEU A 148 -1.58 23.69 2.25
C LEU A 148 -1.65 25.04 1.54
N LEU A 149 -0.66 25.37 0.72
CA LEU A 149 -0.65 26.63 -0.06
C LEU A 149 -1.80 26.69 -1.06
N LEU A 150 -2.19 25.56 -1.65
CA LEU A 150 -3.27 25.48 -2.63
C LEU A 150 -4.67 25.46 -2.00
N THR A 151 -4.77 25.19 -0.69
CA THR A 151 -6.05 25.07 0.02
C THR A 151 -6.33 26.19 1.00
N LYS A 152 -5.33 26.89 1.48
CA LYS A 152 -5.46 27.93 2.52
C LYS A 152 -4.79 29.23 2.09
N PRO A 153 -5.47 30.36 2.16
CA PRO A 153 -4.87 31.67 1.94
C PRO A 153 -4.01 32.10 3.16
N PRO A 154 -3.15 33.14 3.00
CA PRO A 154 -2.20 33.55 4.05
C PRO A 154 -2.84 34.16 5.30
N ASP A 155 -4.10 34.54 5.27
CA ASP A 155 -4.88 34.97 6.44
C ASP A 155 -5.38 33.77 7.31
N GLN A 156 -5.46 32.58 6.73
CA GLN A 156 -5.86 31.36 7.41
C GLN A 156 -4.71 30.46 7.81
N LEU A 157 -3.56 30.60 7.15
CA LEU A 157 -2.39 29.76 7.40
C LEU A 157 -1.10 30.56 7.33
N ARG A 158 -0.24 30.36 8.32
CA ARG A 158 1.14 30.87 8.36
C ARG A 158 2.11 29.74 8.61
N PHE A 159 3.26 29.81 7.95
CA PHE A 159 4.37 28.87 8.16
C PHE A 159 5.49 29.51 8.96
N LEU A 160 6.03 28.77 9.89
CA LEU A 160 7.34 28.97 10.48
C LEU A 160 8.23 27.82 9.98
N MET A 161 9.22 28.12 9.16
CA MET A 161 10.10 27.13 8.54
C MET A 161 11.52 27.29 9.09
N VAL A 162 12.11 26.17 9.54
CA VAL A 162 13.50 26.12 10.01
C VAL A 162 14.24 25.07 9.17
N ASP A 163 15.18 25.53 8.35
CA ASP A 163 16.04 24.69 7.51
C ASP A 163 17.52 24.99 7.81
N PRO A 164 18.14 24.25 8.74
CA PRO A 164 19.53 24.47 9.14
C PRO A 164 20.52 24.32 7.99
N LYS A 165 20.17 23.49 7.01
CA LYS A 165 21.02 23.19 5.83
C LYS A 165 20.76 24.12 4.65
N ARG A 166 19.65 24.86 4.67
CA ARG A 166 19.20 25.76 3.59
C ARG A 166 19.10 25.08 2.21
N VAL A 167 18.64 23.85 2.18
CA VAL A 167 18.59 23.02 0.96
C VAL A 167 17.15 22.70 0.55
N GLU A 168 16.31 22.32 1.52
CA GLU A 168 15.01 21.74 1.22
C GLU A 168 13.88 22.79 1.16
N LEU A 169 13.92 23.82 2.02
CA LEU A 169 12.85 24.82 2.14
C LEU A 169 13.12 26.14 1.40
N SER A 170 14.29 26.28 0.81
CA SER A 170 14.67 27.48 0.04
C SER A 170 13.68 27.89 -1.07
N PRO A 171 13.01 26.94 -1.79
CA PRO A 171 12.03 27.30 -2.80
C PRO A 171 10.80 28.07 -2.27
N PHE A 172 10.55 28.01 -0.96
CA PHE A 172 9.42 28.68 -0.32
C PHE A 172 9.75 30.06 0.23
N ASN A 173 10.97 30.53 0.04
CA ASN A 173 11.33 31.89 0.46
C ASN A 173 10.49 32.95 -0.28
N GLY A 174 9.93 33.88 0.49
CA GLY A 174 9.15 35.01 -0.07
C GLY A 174 7.68 34.68 -0.36
N ILE A 175 7.18 33.50 -0.04
CA ILE A 175 5.74 33.25 -0.14
C ILE A 175 4.96 34.06 0.91
N PRO A 176 3.74 34.53 0.61
CA PRO A 176 2.94 35.35 1.54
C PRO A 176 2.62 34.66 2.87
N HIS A 177 2.67 33.32 2.91
CA HIS A 177 2.37 32.51 4.09
C HIS A 177 3.56 32.37 5.07
N LEU A 178 4.75 32.77 4.67
CA LEU A 178 5.95 32.61 5.51
C LEU A 178 6.03 33.69 6.59
#